data_635ee29d87c38fb08aa8276111fa2890
#
_entry.id   635ee29d87c38fb08aa8276111fa2890
#
_cell.length_a   1.000
_cell.length_b   1.000
_cell.length_c   1.000
_cell.angle_alpha   90.00
_cell.angle_beta   90.00
_cell.angle_gamma   90.00
#
_symmetry.space_group_name_H-M   'P 1'
#
loop_
_entity.id
_entity.type
_entity.pdbx_description
1 polymer ?
#
loop_
_entity_poly.entity_id
_entity_poly.type
_entity_poly.pdbx_seq_one_letter_code
_entity_poly.pdbx_strand_id
1 'polypeptide(L)'
;GLGDVYKRQDMSLEKLLDDFEEGFDYDEDEDYKEPFNPRVAFGSHSDADHTYNTPRAWVMLRYFNPNTFDWDGEDAEFKPHSDNLPWCMIPEKKITIEDVKYIMSNHYQGTPYDPYLKNGDLSQKGKFRPIGINRNDVLALVQIRPYMPEEIRSIEWLSFGSNVFNAMIPFYVNIDKTPEY
;
A
#
# COMPACT_ATOMS: atom_id res chain seq x y z
N GLY A 1 -3.70 13.70 -4.05
CA GLY A 1 -2.70 13.97 -5.11
C GLY A 1 -1.50 14.72 -4.56
N LEU A 2 -0.45 14.90 -5.36
CA LEU A 2 0.77 15.66 -4.97
C LEU A 2 0.45 17.07 -4.42
N GLY A 3 -0.66 17.70 -4.82
CA GLY A 3 -1.07 19.02 -4.33
C GLY A 3 -1.45 19.04 -2.85
N ASP A 4 -1.94 17.97 -2.28
CA ASP A 4 -2.31 17.91 -0.86
C ASP A 4 -1.09 17.70 0.05
N VAL A 5 -0.06 17.02 -0.46
CA VAL A 5 1.22 16.85 0.24
C VAL A 5 1.96 18.19 0.35
N TYR A 6 1.94 19.01 -0.71
CA TYR A 6 2.58 20.33 -0.70
C TYR A 6 1.88 21.33 0.23
N LYS A 7 0.56 21.31 0.34
CA LYS A 7 -0.18 22.18 1.26
C LYS A 7 0.11 21.90 2.73
N ARG A 8 0.56 20.69 3.06
CA ARG A 8 0.87 20.28 4.44
C ARG A 8 2.32 20.52 4.84
N GLN A 9 3.21 20.78 3.89
CA GLN A 9 4.62 21.10 4.17
C GLN A 9 4.82 22.47 4.84
N ASP A 10 3.83 23.38 4.73
CA ASP A 10 3.86 24.71 5.36
C ASP A 10 3.26 24.70 6.78
N MET A 11 2.78 23.57 7.27
CA MET A 11 2.29 23.46 8.65
C MET A 11 3.45 23.24 9.61
N SER A 12 3.58 24.12 10.60
CA SER A 12 4.55 23.92 11.68
C SER A 12 4.20 22.64 12.48
N LEU A 13 5.21 22.03 13.08
CA LEU A 13 4.99 20.86 13.95
C LEU A 13 4.03 21.19 15.12
N GLU A 14 4.06 22.42 15.64
CA GLU A 14 3.12 22.92 16.65
C GLU A 14 1.67 22.88 16.15
N LYS A 15 1.41 23.39 14.96
CA LYS A 15 0.08 23.37 14.38
C LYS A 15 -0.41 21.95 14.07
N LEU A 16 0.51 21.05 13.68
CA LEU A 16 0.21 19.64 13.51
C LEU A 16 -0.15 18.96 14.84
N LEU A 17 0.51 19.37 15.94
CA LEU A 17 0.23 18.85 17.28
C LEU A 17 -1.06 19.46 17.86
N ASP A 18 -1.34 20.73 17.61
CA ASP A 18 -2.60 21.38 18.00
C ASP A 18 -3.80 20.77 17.25
N ASP A 19 -3.71 20.62 15.93
CA ASP A 19 -4.74 19.93 15.13
C ASP A 19 -4.89 18.44 15.56
N PHE A 20 -3.83 17.87 16.13
CA PHE A 20 -3.80 16.54 16.68
C PHE A 20 -4.51 16.46 18.05
N GLU A 21 -4.32 17.45 18.90
CA GLU A 21 -4.98 17.56 20.21
C GLU A 21 -6.45 17.93 20.09
N GLU A 22 -6.81 18.83 19.16
CA GLU A 22 -8.22 19.21 18.90
C GLU A 22 -9.04 18.09 18.24
N GLY A 23 -8.40 17.16 17.52
CA GLY A 23 -9.04 15.98 16.90
C GLY A 23 -9.32 14.86 17.89
N PHE A 24 -8.84 14.95 19.12
CA PHE A 24 -9.16 14.03 20.20
C PHE A 24 -10.19 14.68 21.16
N ASP A 25 -11.44 14.39 20.94
CA ASP A 25 -12.48 14.64 21.94
C ASP A 25 -12.20 13.67 23.11
N TYR A 26 -11.55 14.18 24.15
CA TYR A 26 -11.32 13.42 25.36
C TYR A 26 -12.61 13.40 26.17
N ASP A 27 -13.39 12.36 26.03
CA ASP A 27 -14.39 12.02 27.02
C ASP A 27 -13.66 11.55 28.28
N GLU A 28 -13.63 12.40 29.31
CA GLU A 28 -12.86 12.16 30.55
C GLU A 28 -13.31 10.92 31.34
N ASP A 29 -14.43 10.29 30.95
CA ASP A 29 -15.08 9.19 31.66
C ASP A 29 -14.83 7.79 31.06
N GLU A 30 -14.13 7.64 29.93
CA GLU A 30 -13.78 6.33 29.40
C GLU A 30 -12.25 6.10 29.35
N ASP A 31 -11.78 5.13 30.11
CA ASP A 31 -10.37 4.63 30.15
C ASP A 31 -9.89 4.02 28.78
N TYR A 32 -10.66 4.15 27.71
CA TYR A 32 -10.35 3.60 26.40
C TYR A 32 -10.02 4.73 25.40
N LYS A 33 -8.75 5.02 25.28
CA LYS A 33 -8.24 5.87 24.18
C LYS A 33 -8.17 5.05 22.91
N GLU A 34 -9.01 5.36 21.92
CA GLU A 34 -8.82 4.78 20.60
C GLU A 34 -7.40 5.07 20.09
N PRO A 35 -6.70 4.08 19.56
CA PRO A 35 -5.36 4.29 19.04
C PRO A 35 -5.43 5.28 17.87
N PHE A 36 -4.51 6.26 17.88
CA PHE A 36 -4.40 7.24 16.80
C PHE A 36 -4.39 6.58 15.42
N ASN A 37 -5.32 7.02 14.57
CA ASN A 37 -5.44 6.55 13.20
C ASN A 37 -5.03 7.67 12.22
N PRO A 38 -3.80 7.66 11.67
CA PRO A 38 -3.33 8.67 10.73
C PRO A 38 -4.19 8.79 9.47
N ARG A 39 -4.86 7.72 9.07
CA ARG A 39 -5.76 7.75 7.92
C ARG A 39 -6.99 8.62 8.18
N VAL A 40 -7.54 8.53 9.39
CA VAL A 40 -8.66 9.37 9.81
C VAL A 40 -8.20 10.82 9.95
N ALA A 41 -7.06 11.04 10.63
CA ALA A 41 -6.55 12.37 10.92
C ALA A 41 -6.06 13.13 9.67
N PHE A 42 -5.42 12.45 8.71
CA PHE A 42 -4.75 13.09 7.56
C PHE A 42 -5.28 12.62 6.20
N GLY A 43 -6.11 11.59 6.17
CA GLY A 43 -6.72 11.06 4.94
C GLY A 43 -7.84 11.95 4.44
N SER A 44 -8.23 11.73 3.19
CA SER A 44 -9.51 12.18 2.66
C SER A 44 -10.40 10.98 2.33
N HIS A 45 -11.71 11.19 2.33
CA HIS A 45 -12.72 10.17 2.03
C HIS A 45 -13.52 10.57 0.78
N SER A 46 -12.81 11.16 -0.19
CA SER A 46 -13.41 11.64 -1.44
C SER A 46 -13.67 10.49 -2.42
N ASP A 47 -14.56 10.70 -3.39
CA ASP A 47 -14.81 9.76 -4.50
C ASP A 47 -13.52 9.43 -5.26
N ALA A 48 -12.58 10.37 -5.32
CA ALA A 48 -11.26 10.14 -5.91
C ALA A 48 -10.46 9.13 -5.09
N ASP A 49 -10.50 9.21 -3.75
CA ASP A 49 -9.81 8.24 -2.89
C ASP A 49 -10.44 6.85 -2.98
N HIS A 50 -11.76 6.78 -3.07
CA HIS A 50 -12.47 5.51 -3.28
C HIS A 50 -12.17 4.85 -4.63
N THR A 51 -11.61 5.59 -5.57
CA THR A 51 -11.18 5.07 -6.88
C THR A 51 -9.68 4.81 -6.95
N TYR A 52 -8.86 5.74 -6.39
CA TYR A 52 -7.42 5.77 -6.63
C TYR A 52 -6.58 5.30 -5.44
N ASN A 53 -7.05 5.40 -4.21
CA ASN A 53 -6.24 5.16 -3.02
C ASN A 53 -6.75 4.01 -2.14
N THR A 54 -7.99 4.10 -1.67
CA THR A 54 -8.60 3.12 -0.76
C THR A 54 -8.57 1.69 -1.28
N PRO A 55 -8.90 1.42 -2.57
CA PRO A 55 -8.85 0.07 -3.10
C PRO A 55 -7.44 -0.55 -3.12
N ARG A 56 -6.39 0.28 -3.25
CA ARG A 56 -5.00 -0.20 -3.18
C ARG A 56 -4.63 -0.60 -1.75
N ALA A 57 -5.06 0.16 -0.74
CA ALA A 57 -4.89 -0.22 0.66
C ALA A 57 -5.65 -1.51 0.96
N TRP A 58 -6.91 -1.62 0.52
CA TRP A 58 -7.74 -2.81 0.69
C TRP A 58 -7.05 -4.07 0.14
N VAL A 59 -6.56 -4.05 -1.09
CA VAL A 59 -5.93 -5.23 -1.69
C VAL A 59 -4.62 -5.62 -1.02
N MET A 60 -3.85 -4.65 -0.48
CA MET A 60 -2.65 -4.92 0.31
C MET A 60 -3.00 -5.60 1.63
N LEU A 61 -3.94 -5.05 2.38
CA LEU A 61 -4.39 -5.61 3.65
C LEU A 61 -4.96 -7.02 3.47
N ARG A 62 -5.81 -7.21 2.47
CA ARG A 62 -6.39 -8.50 2.10
C ARG A 62 -5.32 -9.55 1.74
N TYR A 63 -4.30 -9.16 0.99
CA TYR A 63 -3.23 -10.08 0.58
C TYR A 63 -2.40 -10.59 1.76
N PHE A 64 -2.05 -9.70 2.68
CA PHE A 64 -1.22 -10.05 3.82
C PHE A 64 -2.00 -10.63 5.02
N ASN A 65 -3.33 -10.49 5.02
CA ASN A 65 -4.20 -10.91 6.11
C ASN A 65 -5.48 -11.56 5.58
N PRO A 66 -5.37 -12.63 4.76
CA PRO A 66 -6.51 -13.19 4.05
C PRO A 66 -7.55 -13.86 4.96
N ASN A 67 -7.20 -14.22 6.20
CA ASN A 67 -8.07 -14.93 7.12
C ASN A 67 -8.50 -14.10 8.34
N THR A 68 -7.96 -12.90 8.50
CA THR A 68 -8.25 -12.05 9.67
C THR A 68 -9.64 -11.43 9.61
N PHE A 69 -10.11 -11.13 8.39
CA PHE A 69 -11.41 -10.52 8.12
C PHE A 69 -12.07 -11.18 6.90
N ASP A 70 -13.38 -10.99 6.79
CA ASP A 70 -14.11 -11.32 5.57
C ASP A 70 -13.93 -10.20 4.54
N TRP A 71 -13.14 -10.50 3.50
CA TRP A 71 -12.77 -9.54 2.45
C TRP A 71 -13.63 -9.62 1.20
N ASP A 72 -14.38 -10.70 1.02
CA ASP A 72 -15.08 -11.03 -0.21
C ASP A 72 -16.58 -11.30 0.04
N GLY A 73 -17.40 -11.07 -0.99
CA GLY A 73 -18.83 -11.31 -0.93
C GLY A 73 -19.67 -10.10 -0.50
N GLU A 74 -20.96 -10.33 -0.34
CA GLU A 74 -21.91 -9.26 0.02
C GLU A 74 -21.75 -8.83 1.48
N ASP A 75 -21.43 -9.77 2.36
CA ASP A 75 -21.26 -9.58 3.80
C ASP A 75 -19.82 -9.25 4.20
N ALA A 76 -18.94 -8.94 3.22
CA ALA A 76 -17.56 -8.59 3.49
C ALA A 76 -17.46 -7.41 4.47
N GLU A 77 -16.68 -7.58 5.53
CA GLU A 77 -16.44 -6.58 6.56
C GLU A 77 -15.77 -5.33 5.99
N PHE A 78 -14.83 -5.54 5.05
CA PHE A 78 -14.18 -4.46 4.33
C PHE A 78 -14.32 -4.63 2.82
N LYS A 79 -14.77 -3.57 2.18
CA LYS A 79 -14.90 -3.46 0.72
C LYS A 79 -13.80 -2.56 0.15
N PRO A 80 -13.50 -2.62 -1.16
CA PRO A 80 -12.43 -1.81 -1.76
C PRO A 80 -12.51 -0.30 -1.51
N HIS A 81 -13.69 0.20 -1.18
CA HIS A 81 -13.96 1.62 -0.93
C HIS A 81 -14.33 1.94 0.53
N SER A 82 -14.07 1.01 1.45
CA SER A 82 -14.40 1.20 2.88
C SER A 82 -13.50 2.26 3.51
N ASP A 83 -14.12 3.23 4.19
CA ASP A 83 -13.40 4.31 4.87
C ASP A 83 -12.75 3.85 6.18
N ASN A 84 -13.31 2.82 6.80
CA ASN A 84 -12.86 2.24 8.06
C ASN A 84 -11.81 1.14 7.92
N LEU A 85 -11.09 1.06 6.78
CA LEU A 85 -9.97 0.13 6.65
C LEU A 85 -8.94 0.35 7.76
N PRO A 86 -8.39 -0.72 8.38
CA PRO A 86 -7.33 -0.60 9.37
C PRO A 86 -6.16 0.24 8.86
N TRP A 87 -5.62 1.11 9.71
CA TRP A 87 -4.43 1.90 9.37
C TRP A 87 -3.19 1.02 9.16
N CYS A 88 -3.01 0.03 10.01
CA CYS A 88 -1.93 -0.94 9.95
C CYS A 88 -2.42 -2.28 10.49
N MET A 89 -1.76 -3.35 10.03
CA MET A 89 -2.00 -4.71 10.50
C MET A 89 -0.68 -5.46 10.61
N ILE A 90 -0.63 -6.39 11.54
CA ILE A 90 0.45 -7.37 11.57
C ILE A 90 0.11 -8.43 10.52
N PRO A 91 0.99 -8.69 9.54
CA PRO A 91 0.70 -9.69 8.52
C PRO A 91 0.65 -11.10 9.11
N GLU A 92 -0.23 -11.95 8.60
CA GLU A 92 -0.40 -13.33 9.06
C GLU A 92 0.84 -14.21 8.85
N LYS A 93 1.72 -13.80 7.94
CA LYS A 93 3.00 -14.48 7.65
C LYS A 93 4.12 -13.48 7.45
N LYS A 94 5.37 -13.92 7.56
CA LYS A 94 6.53 -13.11 7.20
C LYS A 94 6.47 -12.72 5.72
N ILE A 95 6.73 -11.45 5.45
CA ILE A 95 6.74 -10.89 4.09
C ILE A 95 8.07 -11.22 3.42
N THR A 96 8.01 -11.79 2.22
CA THR A 96 9.16 -12.09 1.37
C THR A 96 9.33 -11.03 0.26
N ILE A 97 10.45 -11.09 -0.45
CA ILE A 97 10.66 -10.23 -1.64
C ILE A 97 9.64 -10.54 -2.73
N GLU A 98 9.29 -11.80 -2.88
CA GLU A 98 8.27 -12.28 -3.81
C GLU A 98 6.89 -11.71 -3.47
N ASP A 99 6.53 -11.68 -2.18
CA ASP A 99 5.28 -11.06 -1.73
C ASP A 99 5.25 -9.56 -2.07
N VAL A 100 6.35 -8.84 -1.83
CA VAL A 100 6.44 -7.42 -2.18
C VAL A 100 6.34 -7.22 -3.69
N LYS A 101 7.07 -8.02 -4.47
CA LYS A 101 6.98 -7.98 -5.94
C LYS A 101 5.55 -8.23 -6.41
N TYR A 102 4.89 -9.25 -5.86
CA TYR A 102 3.51 -9.59 -6.21
C TYR A 102 2.55 -8.46 -5.90
N ILE A 103 2.59 -7.92 -4.67
CA ILE A 103 1.65 -6.88 -4.27
C ILE A 103 1.88 -5.55 -4.99
N MET A 104 3.14 -5.18 -5.23
CA MET A 104 3.48 -3.97 -5.98
C MET A 104 3.17 -4.10 -7.48
N SER A 105 2.99 -5.32 -7.97
CA SER A 105 2.52 -5.62 -9.33
C SER A 105 1.03 -5.94 -9.40
N ASN A 106 0.33 -5.84 -8.28
CA ASN A 106 -1.08 -6.24 -8.18
C ASN A 106 -1.97 -5.33 -9.02
N HIS A 107 -2.84 -5.95 -9.82
CA HIS A 107 -3.83 -5.29 -10.65
C HIS A 107 -5.25 -5.81 -10.38
N TYR A 108 -5.51 -6.25 -9.13
CA TYR A 108 -6.75 -6.88 -8.70
C TYR A 108 -7.02 -8.23 -9.37
N GLN A 109 -5.97 -8.94 -9.82
CA GLN A 109 -6.10 -10.26 -10.44
C GLN A 109 -6.89 -11.21 -9.54
N GLY A 110 -7.78 -11.99 -10.15
CA GLY A 110 -8.69 -12.89 -9.43
C GLY A 110 -9.91 -12.20 -8.81
N THR A 111 -10.11 -10.90 -9.08
CA THR A 111 -11.31 -10.15 -8.66
C THR A 111 -12.06 -9.59 -9.88
N PRO A 112 -13.33 -9.17 -9.73
CA PRO A 112 -14.07 -8.50 -10.82
C PRO A 112 -13.46 -7.15 -11.26
N TYR A 113 -12.57 -6.58 -10.48
CA TYR A 113 -11.99 -5.24 -10.71
C TYR A 113 -10.76 -5.26 -11.62
N ASP A 114 -10.24 -6.45 -11.96
CA ASP A 114 -9.05 -6.61 -12.79
C ASP A 114 -9.20 -5.90 -14.15
N PRO A 115 -8.39 -4.88 -14.47
CA PRO A 115 -8.46 -4.17 -15.75
C PRO A 115 -8.06 -5.03 -16.95
N TYR A 116 -7.42 -6.18 -16.71
CA TYR A 116 -7.00 -7.12 -17.75
C TYR A 116 -7.97 -8.30 -17.94
N LEU A 117 -9.08 -8.33 -17.19
CA LEU A 117 -10.10 -9.38 -17.29
C LEU A 117 -10.65 -9.46 -18.74
N LYS A 118 -10.73 -10.68 -19.26
CA LYS A 118 -11.16 -10.93 -20.65
C LYS A 118 -12.52 -11.61 -20.75
N ASN A 119 -12.91 -12.36 -19.71
CA ASN A 119 -14.11 -13.20 -19.71
C ASN A 119 -14.91 -13.00 -18.42
N GLY A 120 -16.17 -13.39 -18.41
CA GLY A 120 -17.06 -13.25 -17.27
C GLY A 120 -17.77 -11.90 -17.22
N ASP A 121 -18.22 -11.50 -16.03
CA ASP A 121 -18.84 -10.19 -15.84
C ASP A 121 -17.77 -9.07 -15.88
N LEU A 122 -17.87 -8.23 -16.88
CA LEU A 122 -16.95 -7.11 -17.12
C LEU A 122 -17.46 -5.79 -16.54
N SER A 123 -18.59 -5.78 -15.86
CA SER A 123 -19.24 -4.55 -15.36
C SER A 123 -18.38 -3.76 -14.37
N GLN A 124 -17.52 -4.46 -13.61
CA GLN A 124 -16.62 -3.86 -12.62
C GLN A 124 -15.16 -3.73 -13.11
N LYS A 125 -14.90 -4.17 -14.34
CA LYS A 125 -13.55 -4.18 -14.91
C LYS A 125 -12.93 -2.78 -14.91
N GLY A 126 -11.76 -2.65 -14.27
CA GLY A 126 -11.01 -1.39 -14.26
C GLY A 126 -11.66 -0.27 -13.46
N LYS A 127 -12.64 -0.57 -12.60
CA LYS A 127 -13.31 0.40 -11.74
C LYS A 127 -12.33 1.13 -10.83
N PHE A 128 -11.32 0.42 -10.34
CA PHE A 128 -10.31 0.94 -9.43
C PHE A 128 -8.95 1.01 -10.11
N ARG A 129 -8.14 1.99 -9.69
CA ARG A 129 -6.77 2.12 -10.18
C ARG A 129 -5.87 1.08 -9.52
N PRO A 130 -5.21 0.19 -10.27
CA PRO A 130 -4.35 -0.83 -9.71
C PRO A 130 -3.05 -0.24 -9.14
N ILE A 131 -2.35 -1.02 -8.31
CA ILE A 131 -0.99 -0.74 -7.85
C ILE A 131 -0.03 -0.95 -9.01
N GLY A 132 -0.03 -2.16 -9.58
CA GLY A 132 0.74 -2.54 -10.76
C GLY A 132 0.11 -2.02 -12.04
N ILE A 133 0.31 -0.76 -12.34
CA ILE A 133 -0.17 -0.14 -13.57
C ILE A 133 0.87 -0.32 -14.69
N ASN A 134 0.42 -0.54 -15.92
CA ASN A 134 1.28 -0.82 -17.07
C ASN A 134 2.21 0.33 -17.50
N ARG A 135 2.05 1.50 -16.93
CA ARG A 135 2.87 2.71 -17.19
C ARG A 135 3.78 3.09 -16.02
N ASN A 136 4.05 2.18 -15.09
CA ASN A 136 5.10 2.38 -14.11
C ASN A 136 6.46 2.31 -14.82
N ASP A 137 7.33 3.27 -14.52
CA ASP A 137 8.64 3.37 -15.16
C ASP A 137 9.69 2.55 -14.42
N VAL A 138 9.64 2.55 -13.09
CA VAL A 138 10.57 1.82 -12.24
C VAL A 138 9.90 1.42 -10.93
N LEU A 139 10.26 0.24 -10.44
CA LEU A 139 10.02 -0.20 -9.06
C LEU A 139 11.37 -0.49 -8.42
N ALA A 140 11.64 0.16 -7.29
CA ALA A 140 12.83 -0.09 -6.48
C ALA A 140 12.40 -0.59 -5.09
N LEU A 141 13.13 -1.58 -4.57
CA LEU A 141 12.96 -2.13 -3.24
C LEU A 141 14.32 -2.32 -2.59
N VAL A 142 14.54 -1.73 -1.43
CA VAL A 142 15.76 -1.92 -0.64
C VAL A 142 15.51 -2.99 0.42
N GLN A 143 16.38 -4.00 0.43
CA GLN A 143 16.39 -5.06 1.43
C GLN A 143 17.64 -4.96 2.30
N ILE A 144 17.46 -4.83 3.61
CA ILE A 144 18.55 -4.85 4.59
C ILE A 144 18.48 -6.15 5.38
N ARG A 145 19.58 -6.92 5.36
CA ARG A 145 19.70 -8.24 5.99
C ARG A 145 20.78 -8.19 7.08
N PRO A 146 20.49 -7.74 8.31
CA PRO A 146 21.48 -7.53 9.38
C PRO A 146 22.28 -8.79 9.77
N TYR A 147 21.70 -9.95 9.48
CA TYR A 147 22.29 -11.27 9.75
C TYR A 147 23.32 -11.74 8.71
N MET A 148 23.47 -10.99 7.61
CA MET A 148 24.46 -11.30 6.54
C MET A 148 25.76 -10.51 6.76
N PRO A 149 26.90 -10.99 6.21
CA PRO A 149 28.12 -10.21 6.14
C PRO A 149 27.90 -8.82 5.53
N GLU A 150 28.70 -7.85 5.96
CA GLU A 150 28.52 -6.44 5.58
C GLU A 150 28.53 -6.24 4.05
N GLU A 151 29.36 -6.97 3.35
CA GLU A 151 29.56 -6.88 1.90
C GLU A 151 28.32 -7.27 1.08
N ILE A 152 27.45 -8.09 1.67
CA ILE A 152 26.24 -8.61 1.01
C ILE A 152 24.97 -8.33 1.78
N ARG A 153 25.05 -7.46 2.80
CA ARG A 153 23.92 -7.17 3.71
C ARG A 153 22.78 -6.44 3.03
N SER A 154 23.09 -5.51 2.15
CA SER A 154 22.11 -4.63 1.52
C SER A 154 21.99 -4.90 0.03
N ILE A 155 20.76 -5.08 -0.42
CA ILE A 155 20.42 -5.30 -1.84
C ILE A 155 19.38 -4.27 -2.24
N GLU A 156 19.59 -3.67 -3.40
CA GLU A 156 18.54 -2.94 -4.12
C GLU A 156 17.98 -3.86 -5.21
N TRP A 157 16.67 -4.03 -5.20
CA TRP A 157 15.94 -4.78 -6.20
C TRP A 157 15.27 -3.80 -7.15
N LEU A 158 15.59 -3.88 -8.44
CA LEU A 158 15.07 -2.98 -9.46
C LEU A 158 14.25 -3.73 -10.51
N SER A 159 13.14 -3.12 -10.91
CA SER A 159 12.36 -3.54 -12.08
C SER A 159 12.12 -2.31 -12.96
N PHE A 160 12.58 -2.35 -14.18
CA PHE A 160 12.42 -1.27 -15.16
C PHE A 160 11.17 -1.49 -16.01
N GLY A 161 10.51 -0.38 -16.39
CA GLY A 161 9.27 -0.41 -17.15
C GLY A 161 8.11 -0.95 -16.32
N SER A 162 7.13 -1.55 -16.98
CA SER A 162 5.97 -2.11 -16.30
C SER A 162 6.35 -3.27 -15.38
N ASN A 163 6.34 -3.02 -14.08
CA ASN A 163 6.70 -4.01 -13.05
C ASN A 163 5.75 -5.23 -13.00
N VAL A 164 4.59 -5.15 -13.62
CA VAL A 164 3.64 -6.27 -13.77
C VAL A 164 4.26 -7.42 -14.57
N PHE A 165 5.06 -7.10 -15.60
CA PHE A 165 5.59 -8.05 -16.56
C PHE A 165 7.11 -8.27 -16.45
N ASN A 166 7.82 -7.40 -15.74
CA ASN A 166 9.28 -7.44 -15.65
C ASN A 166 9.76 -8.06 -14.34
N ALA A 167 10.89 -8.79 -14.43
CA ALA A 167 11.55 -9.34 -13.26
C ALA A 167 12.18 -8.23 -12.40
N MET A 168 12.33 -8.48 -11.10
CA MET A 168 13.17 -7.67 -10.23
C MET A 168 14.61 -8.20 -10.27
N ILE A 169 15.54 -7.31 -10.53
CA ILE A 169 16.98 -7.61 -10.66
C ILE A 169 17.66 -7.14 -9.37
N PRO A 170 18.44 -8.01 -8.68
CA PRO A 170 19.16 -7.64 -7.47
C PRO A 170 20.48 -6.94 -7.78
N PHE A 171 20.75 -5.85 -7.06
CA PHE A 171 22.05 -5.18 -7.04
C PHE A 171 22.53 -5.05 -5.60
N TYR A 172 23.75 -5.49 -5.30
CA TYR A 172 24.38 -5.18 -4.03
C TYR A 172 24.75 -3.70 -3.99
N VAL A 173 24.50 -3.03 -2.87
CA VAL A 173 24.69 -1.57 -2.74
C VAL A 173 26.15 -1.14 -2.94
N ASN A 174 27.10 -2.04 -2.69
CA ASN A 174 28.56 -1.81 -2.78
C ASN A 174 29.22 -2.37 -4.05
N ILE A 175 28.46 -2.58 -5.12
CA ILE A 175 29.04 -3.05 -6.40
C ILE A 175 29.85 -1.95 -7.08
N ASP A 176 30.99 -2.33 -7.66
CA ASP A 176 31.84 -1.41 -8.44
C ASP A 176 31.40 -1.27 -9.90
N LYS A 177 30.68 -2.26 -10.41
CA LYS A 177 30.21 -2.29 -11.79
C LYS A 177 28.82 -2.91 -11.88
N THR A 178 28.00 -2.38 -12.78
CA THR A 178 26.76 -3.05 -13.17
C THR A 178 27.07 -4.34 -13.93
N PRO A 179 26.31 -5.44 -13.67
CA PRO A 179 26.42 -6.66 -14.46
C PRO A 179 26.20 -6.37 -15.95
N GLU A 180 26.89 -7.08 -16.80
CA GLU A 180 26.60 -7.13 -18.24
C GLU A 180 25.48 -8.16 -18.44
N TYR A 181 24.38 -7.73 -19.07
CA TYR A 181 23.20 -8.56 -19.39
C TYR A 181 23.15 -8.88 -20.87
#